data_3c77dcda71320f3a5d915198a0feff6a
#
_entry.id   3c77dcda71320f3a5d915198a0feff6a
#
_cell.length_a   1.000
_cell.length_b   1.000
_cell.length_c   1.000
_cell.angle_alpha   90.00
_cell.angle_beta   90.00
_cell.angle_gamma   90.00
#
_symmetry.space_group_name_H-M   'P 1'
#
loop_
_entity.id
_entity.type
_entity.pdbx_description
1 polymer ?
#
loop_
_entity_poly.entity_id
_entity_poly.type
_entity_poly.pdbx_seq_one_letter_code
_entity_poly.pdbx_strand_id
1 'polypeptide(L)'
;MLRDHGDEPVAIAMITASELLHGVHRAAEPSQRARREAFVERLLAHLSLIPFDLVVARVHARLSAELAAKGSPVGAHDLLIAATALAVEYDVATRDERSFPRIPGLTVLRW
;
A
#
# COMPACT_ATOMS: atom_id res chain seq x y z
N MET A 1 -3.42 4.54 1.82
CA MET A 1 -2.91 4.35 3.19
C MET A 1 -3.74 3.32 3.92
N LEU A 2 -3.18 2.71 4.93
CA LEU A 2 -3.85 1.68 5.72
C LEU A 2 -4.28 2.25 7.06
N ARG A 3 -5.53 1.97 7.44
CA ARG A 3 -6.12 2.50 8.67
C ARG A 3 -6.76 1.38 9.47
N ASP A 4 -6.62 1.44 10.77
CA ASP A 4 -7.21 0.48 11.69
C ASP A 4 -8.68 0.87 11.95
N HIS A 5 -9.58 0.42 11.05
CA HIS A 5 -11.04 0.64 11.16
C HIS A 5 -11.44 2.09 11.43
N GLY A 6 -10.76 3.02 10.79
CA GLY A 6 -11.08 4.43 10.93
C GLY A 6 -10.36 5.15 12.04
N ASP A 7 -9.64 4.43 12.90
CA ASP A 7 -8.87 5.03 13.99
C ASP A 7 -7.41 5.26 13.57
N GLU A 8 -6.75 6.15 14.29
CA GLU A 8 -5.31 6.31 14.21
C GLU A 8 -4.63 5.13 14.93
N PRO A 9 -3.43 4.74 14.56
CA PRO A 9 -2.52 5.40 13.62
C PRO A 9 -2.73 4.98 12.17
N VAL A 10 -2.19 5.79 11.26
CA VAL A 10 -2.11 5.50 9.84
C VAL A 10 -0.84 4.69 9.58
N ALA A 11 -0.96 3.71 8.72
CA ALA A 11 0.15 2.84 8.34
C ALA A 11 0.25 2.75 6.82
N ILE A 12 1.40 2.31 6.33
CA ILE A 12 1.57 2.01 4.91
C ILE A 12 2.24 0.65 4.75
N ALA A 13 1.93 0.00 3.63
CA ALA A 13 2.63 -1.21 3.23
C ALA A 13 4.05 -0.86 2.80
N MET A 14 4.98 -1.80 2.97
CA MET A 14 6.38 -1.57 2.61
C MET A 14 6.56 -1.24 1.12
N ILE A 15 5.71 -1.79 0.25
CA ILE A 15 5.76 -1.45 -1.17
C ILE A 15 5.44 0.04 -1.41
N THR A 16 4.57 0.63 -0.60
CA THR A 16 4.26 2.05 -0.69
C THR A 16 5.46 2.89 -0.30
N ALA A 17 6.21 2.48 0.73
CA ALA A 17 7.46 3.15 1.10
C ALA A 17 8.45 3.12 -0.06
N SER A 18 8.57 1.97 -0.74
CA SER A 18 9.43 1.83 -1.91
C SER A 18 9.03 2.78 -3.03
N GLU A 19 7.73 2.92 -3.29
CA GLU A 19 7.24 3.83 -4.32
C GLU A 19 7.55 5.30 -3.98
N LEU A 20 7.39 5.69 -2.73
CA LEU A 20 7.72 7.04 -2.28
C LEU A 20 9.21 7.34 -2.46
N LEU A 21 10.08 6.39 -2.09
CA LEU A 21 11.52 6.51 -2.25
C LEU A 21 11.93 6.54 -3.71
N HIS A 22 11.27 5.75 -4.56
CA HIS A 22 11.50 5.76 -5.98
C HIS A 22 11.22 7.16 -6.57
N GLY A 23 10.17 7.82 -6.09
CA GLY A 23 9.84 9.19 -6.49
C GLY A 23 10.98 10.18 -6.20
N VAL A 24 11.72 9.98 -5.09
CA VAL A 24 12.89 10.79 -4.77
C VAL A 24 13.96 10.62 -5.85
N HIS A 25 14.26 9.38 -6.19
CA HIS A 25 15.31 9.07 -7.19
C HIS A 25 14.94 9.48 -8.60
N ARG A 26 13.66 9.63 -8.90
CA ARG A 26 13.19 10.08 -10.21
C ARG A 26 13.33 11.58 -10.42
N ALA A 27 13.51 12.35 -9.35
CA ALA A 27 13.69 13.79 -9.48
C ALA A 27 15.04 14.08 -10.14
N ALA A 28 15.01 14.79 -11.27
CA ALA A 28 16.21 15.06 -12.07
C ALA A 28 17.08 16.16 -11.47
N GLU A 29 16.43 17.17 -10.88
CA GLU A 29 17.14 18.31 -10.33
C GLU A 29 17.57 18.04 -8.89
N PRO A 30 18.86 18.28 -8.54
CA PRO A 30 19.36 17.98 -7.19
C PRO A 30 18.62 18.66 -6.06
N SER A 31 18.24 19.93 -6.23
CA SER A 31 17.52 20.65 -5.17
C SER A 31 16.11 20.09 -4.95
N GLN A 32 15.44 19.70 -6.03
CA GLN A 32 14.12 19.08 -5.97
C GLN A 32 14.22 17.71 -5.29
N ARG A 33 15.24 16.93 -5.64
CA ARG A 33 15.48 15.62 -5.05
C ARG A 33 15.70 15.74 -3.54
N ALA A 34 16.52 16.72 -3.12
CA ALA A 34 16.79 16.94 -1.72
C ALA A 34 15.52 17.29 -0.93
N ARG A 35 14.66 18.13 -1.50
CA ARG A 35 13.39 18.48 -0.85
C ARG A 35 12.43 17.28 -0.73
N ARG A 36 12.34 16.49 -1.78
CA ARG A 36 11.52 15.29 -1.78
C ARG A 36 12.03 14.27 -0.79
N GLU A 37 13.34 14.06 -0.75
CA GLU A 37 13.95 13.13 0.20
C GLU A 37 13.64 13.54 1.63
N ALA A 38 13.82 14.82 1.97
CA ALA A 38 13.52 15.32 3.30
C ALA A 38 12.04 15.10 3.68
N PHE A 39 11.14 15.36 2.75
CA PHE A 39 9.71 15.15 2.97
C PHE A 39 9.39 13.67 3.18
N VAL A 40 9.88 12.81 2.29
CA VAL A 40 9.60 11.37 2.36
C VAL A 40 10.18 10.77 3.64
N GLU A 41 11.41 11.12 4.00
CA GLU A 41 12.03 10.60 5.21
C GLU A 41 11.26 11.03 6.47
N ARG A 42 10.76 12.25 6.52
CA ARG A 42 9.92 12.68 7.63
C ARG A 42 8.61 11.89 7.68
N LEU A 43 8.00 11.67 6.53
CA LEU A 43 6.77 10.90 6.45
C LEU A 43 6.98 9.46 6.94
N LEU A 44 8.04 8.81 6.48
CA LEU A 44 8.36 7.45 6.88
C LEU A 44 8.67 7.35 8.38
N ALA A 45 9.24 8.40 8.96
CA ALA A 45 9.54 8.42 10.39
C ALA A 45 8.27 8.48 11.27
N HIS A 46 7.16 8.97 10.72
CA HIS A 46 5.91 9.17 11.47
C HIS A 46 4.84 8.12 11.16
N LEU A 47 5.05 7.27 10.18
CA LEU A 47 4.09 6.24 9.80
C LEU A 47 4.54 4.88 10.30
N SER A 48 3.57 4.03 10.62
CA SER A 48 3.84 2.61 10.84
C SER A 48 4.07 1.94 9.50
N LEU A 49 5.20 1.25 9.36
CA LEU A 49 5.54 0.53 8.14
C LEU A 49 5.26 -0.96 8.35
N ILE A 50 4.41 -1.51 7.50
CA ILE A 50 4.03 -2.92 7.61
C ILE A 50 4.85 -3.72 6.61
N PRO A 51 5.73 -4.61 7.08
CA PRO A 51 6.61 -5.36 6.20
C PRO A 51 5.86 -6.43 5.42
N PHE A 52 6.43 -6.80 4.28
CA PHE A 52 5.96 -7.97 3.53
C PHE A 52 6.62 -9.21 4.15
N ASP A 53 5.97 -9.75 5.15
CA ASP A 53 6.43 -10.94 5.86
C ASP A 53 5.69 -12.19 5.38
N LEU A 54 5.90 -13.31 6.03
CA LEU A 54 5.27 -14.56 5.61
C LEU A 54 3.75 -14.52 5.74
N VAL A 55 3.21 -13.83 6.75
CA VAL A 55 1.76 -13.70 6.91
C VAL A 55 1.18 -12.97 5.71
N VAL A 56 1.78 -11.85 5.33
CA VAL A 56 1.35 -11.08 4.16
C VAL A 56 1.53 -11.90 2.88
N ALA A 57 2.65 -12.62 2.77
CA ALA A 57 2.92 -13.44 1.58
C ALA A 57 1.85 -14.53 1.39
N ARG A 58 1.38 -15.14 2.47
CA ARG A 58 0.32 -16.15 2.37
C ARG A 58 -1.00 -15.55 1.89
N VAL A 59 -1.36 -14.38 2.38
CA VAL A 59 -2.56 -13.66 1.94
C VAL A 59 -2.42 -13.25 0.48
N HIS A 60 -1.26 -12.74 0.11
CA HIS A 60 -0.96 -12.32 -1.26
C HIS A 60 -1.08 -13.47 -2.25
N ALA A 61 -0.52 -14.62 -1.92
CA ALA A 61 -0.58 -15.80 -2.78
C ALA A 61 -2.02 -16.27 -2.99
N ARG A 62 -2.82 -16.28 -1.92
CA ARG A 62 -4.22 -16.68 -1.99
C ARG A 62 -5.02 -15.70 -2.85
N LEU A 63 -4.85 -14.41 -2.63
CA LEU A 63 -5.54 -13.38 -3.41
C LEU A 63 -5.17 -13.45 -4.89
N SER A 64 -3.89 -13.62 -5.19
CA SER A 64 -3.43 -13.75 -6.59
C SER A 64 -4.15 -14.90 -7.29
N ALA A 65 -4.25 -16.04 -6.62
CA ALA A 65 -4.90 -17.22 -7.18
C ALA A 65 -6.40 -16.99 -7.37
N GLU A 66 -7.06 -16.39 -6.37
CA GLU A 66 -8.51 -16.12 -6.45
C GLU A 66 -8.85 -15.14 -7.57
N LEU A 67 -8.08 -14.06 -7.70
CA LEU A 67 -8.33 -13.06 -8.72
C LEU A 67 -8.05 -13.60 -10.12
N ALA A 68 -7.01 -14.41 -10.27
CA ALA A 68 -6.70 -15.06 -11.54
C ALA A 68 -7.83 -16.00 -11.96
N ALA A 69 -8.37 -16.79 -11.01
CA ALA A 69 -9.46 -17.71 -11.28
C ALA A 69 -10.74 -17.01 -11.71
N LYS A 70 -10.97 -15.79 -11.19
CA LYS A 70 -12.15 -14.99 -11.53
C LYS A 70 -11.95 -14.14 -12.78
N GLY A 71 -10.75 -14.11 -13.34
CA GLY A 71 -10.43 -13.23 -14.46
C GLY A 71 -10.54 -11.76 -14.10
N SER A 72 -10.25 -11.40 -12.85
CA SER A 72 -10.38 -10.04 -12.35
C SER A 72 -8.99 -9.49 -11.96
N PRO A 73 -8.18 -9.07 -12.94
CA PRO A 73 -6.82 -8.63 -12.66
C PRO A 73 -6.78 -7.34 -11.84
N VAL A 74 -5.78 -7.26 -10.96
CA VAL A 74 -5.49 -6.08 -10.15
C VAL A 74 -4.00 -5.79 -10.33
N GLY A 75 -3.64 -4.51 -10.39
CA GLY A 75 -2.24 -4.11 -10.53
C GLY A 75 -1.36 -4.72 -9.43
N ALA A 76 -0.11 -5.03 -9.78
CA ALA A 76 0.81 -5.73 -8.88
C ALA A 76 1.01 -4.98 -7.54
N HIS A 77 1.20 -3.66 -7.58
CA HIS A 77 1.40 -2.86 -6.37
C HIS A 77 0.13 -2.79 -5.52
N ASP A 78 -1.03 -2.60 -6.16
CA ASP A 78 -2.31 -2.57 -5.46
C ASP A 78 -2.61 -3.91 -4.79
N LEU A 79 -2.23 -5.00 -5.43
CA LEU A 79 -2.40 -6.32 -4.86
C LEU A 79 -1.54 -6.51 -3.60
N LEU A 80 -0.30 -6.01 -3.62
CA LEU A 80 0.59 -6.05 -2.45
C LEU A 80 0.02 -5.21 -1.31
N ILE A 81 -0.51 -4.03 -1.60
CA ILE A 81 -1.13 -3.17 -0.60
C ILE A 81 -2.36 -3.84 0.01
N ALA A 82 -3.21 -4.42 -0.84
CA ALA A 82 -4.42 -5.11 -0.40
C ALA A 82 -4.10 -6.32 0.47
N ALA A 83 -3.13 -7.12 0.07
CA ALA A 83 -2.70 -8.28 0.85
C ALA A 83 -2.17 -7.86 2.23
N THR A 84 -1.42 -6.77 2.28
CA THR A 84 -0.91 -6.23 3.53
C THR A 84 -2.05 -5.80 4.44
N ALA A 85 -3.02 -5.05 3.90
CA ALA A 85 -4.18 -4.58 4.67
C ALA A 85 -5.00 -5.75 5.23
N LEU A 86 -5.27 -6.76 4.40
CA LEU A 86 -6.01 -7.93 4.85
C LEU A 86 -5.27 -8.72 5.92
N ALA A 87 -3.95 -8.85 5.79
CA ALA A 87 -3.15 -9.61 6.74
C ALA A 87 -3.16 -9.00 8.13
N VAL A 88 -3.22 -7.67 8.23
CA VAL A 88 -3.25 -6.95 9.51
C VAL A 88 -4.66 -6.46 9.88
N GLU A 89 -5.66 -6.79 9.06
CA GLU A 89 -7.06 -6.40 9.28
C GLU A 89 -7.26 -4.89 9.31
N TYR A 90 -6.56 -4.19 8.43
CA TYR A 90 -6.71 -2.75 8.26
C TYR A 90 -7.54 -2.45 7.01
N ASP A 91 -8.14 -1.27 7.00
CA ASP A 91 -8.86 -0.76 5.84
C ASP A 91 -7.88 -0.04 4.91
N VAL A 92 -8.21 0.00 3.61
CA VAL A 92 -7.44 0.79 2.64
C VAL A 92 -8.15 2.12 2.42
N ALA A 93 -7.45 3.22 2.70
CA ALA A 93 -7.93 4.56 2.38
C ALA A 93 -7.29 4.98 1.06
N THR A 94 -8.09 5.26 0.06
CA THR A 94 -7.61 5.55 -1.29
C THR A 94 -8.57 6.48 -2.04
N ARG A 95 -8.04 7.17 -3.04
CA ARG A 95 -8.85 7.90 -4.03
C ARG A 95 -9.13 7.06 -5.26
N ASP A 96 -8.41 5.94 -5.42
CA ASP A 96 -8.59 5.04 -6.56
C ASP A 96 -9.67 4.03 -6.23
N GLU A 97 -10.77 4.08 -6.98
CA GLU A 97 -11.90 3.20 -6.78
C GLU A 97 -11.95 2.03 -7.77
N ARG A 98 -10.89 1.83 -8.56
CA ARG A 98 -10.91 0.81 -9.60
C ARG A 98 -10.44 -0.55 -9.13
N SER A 99 -9.30 -0.59 -8.43
CA SER A 99 -8.66 -1.86 -8.08
C SER A 99 -9.14 -2.43 -6.74
N PHE A 100 -9.11 -1.62 -5.70
CA PHE A 100 -9.37 -2.08 -4.34
C PHE A 100 -10.78 -2.62 -4.10
N PRO A 101 -11.84 -2.02 -4.67
CA PRO A 101 -13.19 -2.57 -4.46
C PRO A 101 -13.40 -3.97 -5.02
N ARG A 102 -12.53 -4.42 -5.93
CA ARG A 102 -12.63 -5.77 -6.51
C ARG A 102 -12.09 -6.85 -5.58
N ILE A 103 -11.45 -6.47 -4.49
CA ILE A 103 -10.75 -7.42 -3.62
C ILE A 103 -11.69 -7.93 -2.54
N PRO A 104 -11.92 -9.26 -2.49
CA PRO A 104 -12.83 -9.83 -1.50
C PRO A 104 -12.32 -9.61 -0.07
N GLY A 105 -13.23 -9.21 0.81
CA GLY A 105 -12.92 -9.06 2.22
C GLY A 105 -12.23 -7.76 2.60
N LEU A 106 -11.91 -6.92 1.63
CA LEU A 106 -11.22 -5.66 1.88
C LEU A 106 -12.23 -4.52 2.06
N THR A 107 -12.09 -3.77 3.15
CA THR A 107 -12.86 -2.55 3.35
C THR A 107 -12.09 -1.38 2.79
N VAL A 108 -12.73 -0.64 1.89
CA VAL A 108 -12.13 0.50 1.22
C VAL A 108 -12.80 1.77 1.69
N LEU A 109 -11.99 2.71 2.16
CA LEU A 109 -12.45 4.01 2.61
C LEU A 109 -12.09 5.05 1.55
N ARG A 110 -13.04 5.83 1.16
CA ARG A 110 -12.81 6.91 0.21
C ARG A 110 -12.21 8.11 0.94
N TRP A 111 -11.28 8.72 0.28
CA TRP A 111 -10.48 9.78 0.87
C TRP A 111 -10.60 11.10 0.12
#